data_7eb89bfc7640a8b452e67d1052487e6a
#
_entry.id   7eb89bfc7640a8b452e67d1052487e6a
#
_cell.length_a   1.000
_cell.length_b   1.000
_cell.length_c   1.000
_cell.angle_alpha   90.00
_cell.angle_beta   90.00
_cell.angle_gamma   90.00
#
_symmetry.space_group_name_H-M   'P 1'
#
loop_
_entity.id
_entity.type
_entity.pdbx_description
1 polymer ?
#
loop_
_entity_poly.entity_id
_entity_poly.type
_entity_poly.pdbx_seq_one_letter_code
_entity_poly.pdbx_strand_id
1 'polypeptide(L)' 'MSGRHMNARPKRLTRKQKEALSAHGWDSQQYLFIQDSQDAGGWVLMNKTTGHYEVFKN' A
#
# COMPACT_ATOMS: atom_id res chain seq x y z
N MET A 1 12.42 -18.78 13.39
CA MET A 1 12.38 -18.24 13.21
C MET A 1 11.72 -17.65 13.08
N SER A 2 11.52 -17.37 13.16
CA SER A 2 10.92 -16.68 13.08
C SER A 2 10.77 -15.84 12.26
N GLY A 3 11.11 -15.62 11.96
CA GLY A 3 11.23 -14.71 11.13
C GLY A 3 10.20 -14.37 10.26
N ARG A 4 9.38 -14.80 10.25
CA ARG A 4 8.58 -14.57 9.43
C ARG A 4 7.72 -13.59 9.57
N HIS A 5 7.81 -12.88 10.42
CA HIS A 5 6.85 -12.05 10.40
C HIS A 5 7.03 -10.98 9.55
N MET A 6 6.21 -10.39 9.21
CA MET A 6 6.20 -9.51 8.37
C MET A 6 6.63 -8.33 8.76
N ASN A 7 7.60 -7.97 8.80
CA ASN A 7 8.15 -6.78 9.06
C ASN A 7 7.98 -5.80 7.98
N ALA A 8 6.87 -5.70 7.35
CA ALA A 8 6.62 -4.80 6.27
C ALA A 8 6.58 -3.38 6.80
N ARG A 9 7.53 -2.58 6.44
CA ARG A 9 7.57 -1.19 6.87
C ARG A 9 6.95 -0.32 5.79
N PRO A 10 6.28 0.77 6.16
CA PRO A 10 5.72 1.68 5.17
C PRO A 10 6.83 2.26 4.32
N LYS A 11 6.67 2.22 3.01
CA LYS A 11 7.64 2.74 2.07
C LYS A 11 6.97 3.72 1.15
N ARG A 12 7.76 4.57 0.53
CA ARG A 12 7.21 5.50 -0.45
C ARG A 12 6.71 4.71 -1.64
N LEU A 13 5.62 5.17 -2.21
CA LEU A 13 5.08 4.55 -3.40
C LEU A 13 6.00 4.85 -4.58
N THR A 14 6.13 3.90 -5.48
CA THR A 14 6.87 4.13 -6.71
C THR A 14 6.01 4.98 -7.64
N ARG A 15 6.62 5.50 -8.69
CA ARG A 15 5.89 6.30 -9.65
C ARG A 15 4.72 5.53 -10.26
N LYS A 16 4.95 4.27 -10.61
CA LYS A 16 3.89 3.46 -11.18
C LYS A 16 2.75 3.26 -10.19
N GLN A 17 3.07 3.05 -8.93
CA GLN A 17 2.06 2.87 -7.92
C GLN A 17 1.25 4.15 -7.72
N LYS A 18 1.90 5.29 -7.71
CA LYS A 18 1.20 6.55 -7.58
C LYS A 18 0.27 6.79 -8.76
N GLU A 19 0.73 6.45 -9.95
CA GLU A 19 -0.10 6.62 -11.14
C GLU A 19 -1.33 5.72 -11.09
N ALA A 20 -1.16 4.49 -10.64
CA ALA A 20 -2.28 3.57 -10.54
C ALA A 20 -3.31 4.07 -9.52
N LEU A 21 -2.85 4.56 -8.39
CA LEU A 21 -3.75 5.08 -7.36
C LEU A 21 -4.51 6.30 -7.89
N SER A 22 -3.81 7.21 -8.54
CA SER A 22 -4.47 8.39 -9.09
C SER A 22 -5.50 8.02 -10.14
N ALA A 23 -5.19 7.04 -10.97
CA ALA A 23 -6.13 6.59 -12.01
C ALA A 23 -7.41 6.02 -11.41
N HIS A 24 -7.34 5.52 -10.19
CA HIS A 24 -8.51 4.98 -9.52
C HIS A 24 -9.14 5.96 -8.53
N GLY A 25 -8.72 7.20 -8.56
CA GLY A 25 -9.33 8.21 -7.71
C GLY A 25 -8.78 8.26 -6.29
N TRP A 26 -7.68 7.59 -6.02
CA TRP A 26 -7.07 7.60 -4.70
C TRP A 26 -6.07 8.76 -4.63
N ASP A 27 -5.91 9.35 -3.45
CA ASP A 27 -4.92 10.39 -3.27
C ASP A 27 -3.61 9.72 -2.90
N SER A 28 -2.74 9.51 -3.86
CA SER A 28 -1.51 8.79 -3.63
C SER A 28 -0.60 9.45 -2.59
N GLN A 29 -0.77 10.73 -2.34
CA GLN A 29 0.06 11.41 -1.34
C GLN A 29 -0.37 11.07 0.08
N GLN A 30 -1.54 10.48 0.26
CA GLN A 30 -2.03 10.11 1.57
C GLN A 30 -1.62 8.71 1.96
N TYR A 31 -0.98 7.97 1.11
CA TYR A 31 -0.72 6.55 1.33
C TYR A 31 0.74 6.19 1.24
N LEU A 32 1.12 5.17 1.99
CA LEU A 32 2.42 4.54 1.90
C LEU A 32 2.23 3.08 1.56
N PHE A 33 3.19 2.50 0.87
CA PHE A 33 3.12 1.11 0.46
C PHE A 33 3.57 0.20 1.59
N ILE A 34 2.83 -0.81 1.89
CA ILE A 34 3.18 -1.79 2.90
C ILE A 34 3.70 -3.07 2.24
N GLN A 35 2.87 -3.71 1.45
CA GLN A 35 3.25 -4.96 0.80
C GLN A 35 2.24 -5.31 -0.27
N ASP A 36 2.56 -6.28 -1.10
CA ASP A 36 1.62 -6.76 -2.07
C ASP A 36 0.54 -7.56 -1.39
N SER A 37 -0.68 -7.47 -1.87
CA SER A 37 -1.78 -8.24 -1.35
C SER A 37 -2.04 -9.38 -2.31
N GLN A 38 -1.60 -10.57 -1.98
CA GLN A 38 -1.77 -11.69 -2.88
C GLN A 38 -3.23 -12.10 -2.99
N ASP A 39 -3.97 -12.00 -1.90
CA ASP A 39 -5.36 -12.42 -1.92
C ASP A 39 -6.22 -11.45 -2.72
N ALA A 40 -5.95 -10.19 -2.67
CA ALA A 40 -6.75 -9.19 -3.35
C ALA A 40 -6.23 -8.83 -4.72
N GLY A 41 -5.05 -9.28 -5.07
CA GLY A 41 -4.47 -8.94 -6.36
C GLY A 41 -4.02 -7.51 -6.46
N GLY A 42 -3.77 -6.86 -5.36
CA GLY A 42 -3.36 -5.46 -5.36
C GLY A 42 -2.29 -5.19 -4.32
N TRP A 43 -2.44 -4.09 -3.58
CA TRP A 43 -1.43 -3.68 -2.62
C TRP A 43 -2.07 -3.37 -1.28
N VAL A 44 -1.35 -3.63 -0.20
CA VAL A 44 -1.76 -3.17 1.11
C VAL A 44 -1.07 -1.83 1.34
N LEU A 45 -1.84 -0.81 1.66
CA LEU A 45 -1.36 0.54 1.84
C LEU A 45 -1.73 1.04 3.23
N MET A 46 -1.03 2.03 3.72
CA MET A 46 -1.37 2.66 4.97
C MET A 46 -1.71 4.12 4.72
N ASN A 47 -2.85 4.56 5.23
CA ASN A 47 -3.26 5.94 5.11
C ASN A 47 -2.48 6.73 6.17
N LYS A 48 -1.69 7.69 5.74
CA LYS A 48 -0.84 8.48 6.64
C LYS A 48 -1.64 9.35 7.58
N THR A 49 -2.82 9.76 7.18
CA THR A 49 -3.65 10.64 7.99
C THR A 49 -4.31 9.90 9.14
N THR A 50 -4.83 8.71 8.87
CA THR A 50 -5.56 7.95 9.88
C THR A 50 -4.74 6.85 10.50
N GLY A 51 -3.69 6.41 9.82
CA GLY A 51 -2.89 5.27 10.27
C GLY A 51 -3.54 3.93 9.99
N HIS A 52 -4.66 3.90 9.27
CA HIS A 52 -5.33 2.65 8.99
C HIS A 52 -4.74 1.99 7.75
N TYR A 53 -4.79 0.70 7.70
CA TYR A 53 -4.33 -0.06 6.54
C TYR A 53 -5.53 -0.27 5.63
N GLU A 54 -5.28 -0.14 4.35
CA GLU A 54 -6.32 -0.32 3.33
C GLU A 54 -5.75 -1.15 2.19
N VAL A 55 -6.61 -1.88 1.50
CA VAL A 55 -6.19 -2.70 0.39
C VAL A 55 -6.63 -2.04 -0.91
N PHE A 56 -5.68 -1.77 -1.78
CA PHE A 56 -5.97 -1.23 -3.10
C PHE A 56 -6.03 -2.40 -4.07
N LYS A 57 -7.13 -2.56 -4.75
CA LYS A 57 -7.26 -3.60 -5.73
C LYS A 57 -7.07 -3.00 -7.09
N ASN A 58 -6.23 -3.61 -7.84
CA ASN A 58 -5.89 -3.11 -9.15
C ASN A 58 -6.89 -3.56 -10.20
#